data_d04f3dea8d7850ef79291f932df6e6b3
#
_entry.id   d04f3dea8d7850ef79291f932df6e6b3
#
_cell.length_a   1.000
_cell.length_b   1.000
_cell.length_c   1.000
_cell.angle_alpha   90.00
_cell.angle_beta   90.00
_cell.angle_gamma   90.00
#
_symmetry.space_group_name_H-M   'P 1'
#
loop_
_entity.id
_entity.type
_entity.pdbx_description
1 polymer ?
#
loop_
_entity_poly.entity_id
_entity_poly.type
_entity_poly.pdbx_seq_one_letter_code
_entity_poly.pdbx_strand_id
1 'polypeptide(L)'
;MYDAGRTVWAKELHERQPDVSMETIEKYLHNLYRVRPDFVYSVSRDFAKSCQTSMLVLPDDVDAHPLVASIDVASLCPNAEITVFPWKEPADLKARTINRARTFLKRHQTA
;
A
#
# COMPACT_ATOMS: atom_id res chain seq x y z
N MET A 1 -8.10 8.51 8.93
CA MET A 1 -7.73 8.20 7.53
C MET A 1 -8.91 8.33 6.57
N TYR A 2 -10.04 7.71 6.85
CA TYR A 2 -11.23 7.81 6.01
C TYR A 2 -11.70 9.27 5.83
N ASP A 3 -11.79 10.03 6.92
CA ASP A 3 -12.24 11.41 6.87
C ASP A 3 -11.26 12.32 6.12
N ALA A 4 -9.96 12.12 6.31
CA ALA A 4 -8.93 12.85 5.55
C ALA A 4 -9.00 12.53 4.06
N GLY A 5 -9.22 11.24 3.70
CA GLY A 5 -9.42 10.83 2.32
C GLY A 5 -10.64 11.52 1.70
N ARG A 6 -11.75 11.55 2.45
CA ARG A 6 -12.98 12.14 1.97
C ARG A 6 -12.91 13.67 1.82
N THR A 7 -12.26 14.38 2.76
CA THR A 7 -12.25 15.83 2.79
C THR A 7 -11.13 16.46 1.95
N VAL A 8 -10.01 15.80 1.78
CA VAL A 8 -8.85 16.35 1.07
C VAL A 8 -8.64 15.63 -0.26
N TRP A 9 -8.34 14.33 -0.20
CA TRP A 9 -8.01 13.56 -1.41
C TRP A 9 -9.17 13.47 -2.39
N ALA A 10 -10.38 13.24 -1.91
CA ALA A 10 -11.57 13.13 -2.76
C ALA A 10 -11.86 14.44 -3.48
N LYS A 11 -11.69 15.55 -2.79
CA LYS A 11 -11.86 16.90 -3.39
C LYS A 11 -10.83 17.14 -4.49
N GLU A 12 -9.57 16.83 -4.24
CA GLU A 12 -8.51 16.98 -5.22
C GLU A 12 -8.75 16.09 -6.45
N LEU A 13 -9.17 14.84 -6.24
CA LEU A 13 -9.48 13.93 -7.31
C LEU A 13 -10.63 14.45 -8.17
N HIS A 14 -11.70 14.95 -7.54
CA HIS A 14 -12.83 15.51 -8.26
C HIS A 14 -12.44 16.74 -9.09
N GLU A 15 -11.55 17.58 -8.57
CA GLU A 15 -11.03 18.74 -9.30
C GLU A 15 -10.24 18.33 -10.55
N ARG A 16 -9.47 17.23 -10.47
CA ARG A 16 -8.69 16.69 -11.59
C ARG A 16 -9.51 15.87 -12.57
N GLN A 17 -10.57 15.24 -12.09
CA GLN A 17 -11.45 14.35 -12.84
C GLN A 17 -12.92 14.78 -12.62
N PRO A 18 -13.33 15.95 -13.15
CA PRO A 18 -14.65 16.50 -12.82
C PRO A 18 -15.84 15.69 -13.34
N ASP A 19 -15.60 14.79 -14.29
CA ASP A 19 -16.61 13.86 -14.79
C ASP A 19 -16.87 12.68 -13.84
N VAL A 20 -16.00 12.47 -12.83
CA VAL A 20 -16.23 11.50 -11.76
C VAL A 20 -16.94 12.23 -10.60
N SER A 21 -18.16 11.82 -10.28
CA SER A 21 -18.95 12.50 -9.25
C SER A 21 -18.37 12.29 -7.85
N MET A 22 -18.64 13.24 -6.95
CA MET A 22 -18.28 13.11 -5.53
C MET A 22 -18.95 11.90 -4.89
N GLU A 23 -20.18 11.58 -5.30
CA GLU A 23 -20.90 10.39 -4.82
C GLU A 23 -20.14 9.11 -5.15
N THR A 24 -19.63 8.98 -6.37
CA THR A 24 -18.81 7.83 -6.80
C THR A 24 -17.53 7.74 -6.00
N ILE A 25 -16.84 8.87 -5.77
CA ILE A 25 -15.60 8.93 -5.01
C ILE A 25 -15.84 8.53 -3.54
N GLU A 26 -16.89 9.05 -2.92
CA GLU A 26 -17.24 8.71 -1.54
C GLU A 26 -17.60 7.24 -1.40
N LYS A 27 -18.31 6.67 -2.36
CA LYS A 27 -18.64 5.24 -2.39
C LYS A 27 -17.38 4.38 -2.49
N TYR A 28 -16.43 4.80 -3.31
CA TYR A 28 -15.12 4.13 -3.42
C TYR A 28 -14.39 4.13 -2.08
N LEU A 29 -14.32 5.29 -1.41
CA LEU A 29 -13.66 5.41 -0.11
C LEU A 29 -14.36 4.57 0.96
N HIS A 30 -15.69 4.55 0.96
CA HIS A 30 -16.45 3.71 1.88
C HIS A 30 -16.13 2.23 1.65
N ASN A 31 -16.16 1.78 0.40
CA ASN A 31 -15.86 0.38 0.08
C ASN A 31 -14.43 0.01 0.44
N LEU A 32 -13.49 0.93 0.26
CA LEU A 32 -12.08 0.68 0.55
C LEU A 32 -11.80 0.59 2.05
N TYR A 33 -12.35 1.50 2.85
CA TYR A 33 -11.97 1.65 4.26
C TYR A 33 -13.00 1.17 5.28
N ARG A 34 -14.27 1.06 4.92
CA ARG A 34 -15.35 0.80 5.88
C ARG A 34 -15.97 -0.59 5.77
N VAL A 35 -15.92 -1.19 4.60
CA VAL A 35 -16.54 -2.52 4.40
C VAL A 35 -15.71 -3.61 5.06
N ARG A 36 -14.38 -3.53 4.95
CA ARG A 36 -13.45 -4.49 5.57
C ARG A 36 -12.31 -3.73 6.25
N PRO A 37 -12.54 -3.20 7.46
CA PRO A 37 -11.56 -2.31 8.11
C PRO A 37 -10.37 -3.02 8.75
N ASP A 38 -10.30 -4.37 8.70
CA ASP A 38 -9.19 -5.11 9.27
C ASP A 38 -8.02 -5.26 8.30
N PHE A 39 -6.82 -5.36 8.83
CA PHE A 39 -5.57 -5.68 8.14
C PHE A 39 -5.24 -4.66 7.04
N VAL A 40 -5.48 -5.00 5.79
CA VAL A 40 -5.17 -4.13 4.64
C VAL A 40 -6.42 -3.65 3.91
N TYR A 41 -7.57 -3.73 4.54
CA TYR A 41 -8.88 -3.26 4.05
C TYR A 41 -9.45 -3.97 2.82
N SER A 42 -8.71 -4.85 2.18
CA SER A 42 -9.16 -5.49 0.94
C SER A 42 -9.23 -7.00 1.02
N VAL A 43 -8.31 -7.64 1.73
CA VAL A 43 -8.23 -9.10 1.83
C VAL A 43 -8.06 -9.52 3.27
N SER A 44 -8.40 -10.78 3.57
CA SER A 44 -8.22 -11.35 4.89
C SER A 44 -6.77 -11.79 5.11
N ARG A 45 -6.41 -12.01 6.39
CA ARG A 45 -5.11 -12.57 6.76
C ARG A 45 -4.94 -13.97 6.18
N ASP A 46 -6.00 -14.78 6.15
CA ASP A 46 -5.95 -16.13 5.56
C ASP A 46 -5.69 -16.09 4.07
N PHE A 47 -6.28 -15.15 3.36
CA PHE A 47 -5.97 -14.94 1.95
C PHE A 47 -4.48 -14.59 1.76
N ALA A 48 -3.95 -13.70 2.58
CA ALA A 48 -2.54 -13.31 2.52
C ALA A 48 -1.61 -14.50 2.70
N LYS A 49 -1.93 -15.40 3.64
CA LYS A 49 -1.15 -16.64 3.86
C LYS A 49 -1.13 -17.54 2.64
N SER A 50 -2.16 -17.53 1.83
CA SER A 50 -2.27 -18.34 0.62
C SER A 50 -1.70 -17.67 -0.63
N CYS A 51 -1.36 -16.40 -0.55
CA CYS A 51 -0.90 -15.62 -1.70
C CYS A 51 0.54 -15.99 -2.06
N GLN A 52 0.73 -16.55 -3.24
CA GLN A 52 2.06 -17.00 -3.72
C GLN A 52 2.80 -15.94 -4.52
N THR A 53 2.20 -14.79 -4.74
CA THR A 53 2.82 -13.68 -5.49
C THR A 53 4.08 -13.22 -4.78
N SER A 54 5.16 -13.04 -5.55
CA SER A 54 6.40 -12.43 -5.04
C SER A 54 6.16 -10.97 -4.74
N MET A 55 6.55 -10.53 -3.55
CA MET A 55 6.32 -9.18 -3.06
C MET A 55 7.58 -8.60 -2.46
N LEU A 56 7.80 -7.32 -2.68
CA LEU A 56 8.77 -6.53 -1.94
C LEU A 56 8.01 -5.42 -1.22
N VAL A 57 8.03 -5.45 0.11
CA VAL A 57 7.32 -4.49 0.95
C VAL A 57 8.29 -3.37 1.33
N LEU A 58 7.92 -2.14 0.99
CA LEU A 58 8.64 -0.93 1.39
C LEU A 58 7.86 -0.28 2.54
N PRO A 59 8.27 -0.49 3.80
CA PRO A 59 7.48 -0.07 4.94
C PRO A 59 7.47 1.45 5.12
N ASP A 60 6.39 1.93 5.70
CA ASP A 60 6.25 3.31 6.13
C ASP A 60 5.66 3.29 7.55
N ASP A 61 5.48 4.44 8.17
CA ASP A 61 4.82 4.54 9.47
C ASP A 61 4.07 5.87 9.58
N VAL A 62 2.99 5.95 8.83
CA VAL A 62 2.03 7.07 8.85
C VAL A 62 0.63 6.48 8.97
N ASP A 63 -0.36 7.31 9.29
CA ASP A 63 -1.74 6.85 9.49
C ASP A 63 -2.29 6.05 8.30
N ALA A 64 -1.98 6.50 7.08
CA ALA A 64 -2.42 5.82 5.86
C ALA A 64 -1.65 4.51 5.60
N HIS A 65 -0.41 4.42 6.09
CA HIS A 65 0.48 3.28 5.87
C HIS A 65 1.20 2.93 7.16
N PRO A 66 0.50 2.35 8.16
CA PRO A 66 1.12 2.02 9.44
C PRO A 66 2.15 0.90 9.30
N LEU A 67 3.23 1.01 10.06
CA LEU A 67 4.33 0.02 10.02
C LEU A 67 3.84 -1.40 10.33
N VAL A 68 2.90 -1.53 11.26
CA VAL A 68 2.35 -2.84 11.64
C VAL A 68 1.73 -3.56 10.44
N ALA A 69 1.07 -2.84 9.54
CA ALA A 69 0.49 -3.43 8.34
C ALA A 69 1.56 -3.98 7.40
N SER A 70 2.67 -3.26 7.23
CA SER A 70 3.82 -3.73 6.43
C SER A 70 4.42 -5.00 7.02
N ILE A 71 4.61 -5.04 8.33
CA ILE A 71 5.16 -6.21 9.04
C ILE A 71 4.21 -7.39 8.89
N ASP A 72 2.91 -7.18 9.05
CA ASP A 72 1.91 -8.24 8.91
C ASP A 72 1.90 -8.83 7.51
N VAL A 73 1.91 -7.99 6.47
CA VAL A 73 1.98 -8.47 5.08
C VAL A 73 3.24 -9.29 4.84
N ALA A 74 4.39 -8.78 5.26
CA ALA A 74 5.67 -9.47 5.07
C ALA A 74 5.73 -10.80 5.83
N SER A 75 5.07 -10.89 6.99
CA SER A 75 5.05 -12.11 7.81
C SER A 75 4.07 -13.15 7.29
N LEU A 76 2.93 -12.72 6.74
CA LEU A 76 1.87 -13.63 6.32
C LEU A 76 2.07 -14.16 4.90
N CYS A 77 2.52 -13.32 3.98
CA CYS A 77 2.69 -13.72 2.58
C CYS A 77 3.97 -14.54 2.42
N PRO A 78 3.89 -15.79 1.93
CA PRO A 78 5.04 -16.71 1.94
C PRO A 78 6.21 -16.29 1.06
N ASN A 79 5.97 -15.48 0.03
CA ASN A 79 7.01 -15.03 -0.90
C ASN A 79 7.26 -13.52 -0.78
N ALA A 80 7.04 -12.95 0.40
CA ALA A 80 7.28 -11.55 0.67
C ALA A 80 8.68 -11.30 1.24
N GLU A 81 9.29 -10.23 0.80
CA GLU A 81 10.51 -9.64 1.35
C GLU A 81 10.17 -8.25 1.88
N ILE A 82 10.89 -7.77 2.88
CA ILE A 82 10.70 -6.43 3.42
C ILE A 82 12.03 -5.69 3.48
N THR A 83 12.02 -4.41 3.10
CA THR A 83 13.19 -3.55 3.24
C THR A 83 13.31 -3.04 4.67
N VAL A 84 14.45 -2.40 4.98
CA VAL A 84 14.64 -1.76 6.29
C VAL A 84 13.67 -0.59 6.48
N PHE A 85 13.38 -0.28 7.72
CA PHE A 85 12.65 0.93 8.09
C PHE A 85 13.48 1.73 9.10
N PRO A 86 13.61 3.04 8.94
CA PRO A 86 13.20 3.85 7.79
C PRO A 86 14.10 3.65 6.57
N TRP A 87 13.62 3.92 5.37
CA TRP A 87 14.42 3.75 4.16
C TRP A 87 14.50 5.00 3.29
N LYS A 88 13.67 6.00 3.54
CA LYS A 88 13.64 7.22 2.72
C LYS A 88 14.77 8.18 3.03
N GLU A 89 15.41 8.05 4.16
CA GLU A 89 16.54 8.85 4.61
C GLU A 89 17.55 8.00 5.35
N PRO A 90 18.85 8.29 5.27
CA PRO A 90 19.46 9.34 4.42
C PRO A 90 19.42 9.02 2.92
N ALA A 91 19.83 9.96 2.08
CA ALA A 91 19.73 9.86 0.62
C ALA A 91 20.38 8.61 0.02
N ASP A 92 21.52 8.16 0.57
CA ASP A 92 22.20 6.96 0.12
C ASP A 92 21.40 5.69 0.44
N LEU A 93 20.72 5.64 1.57
CA LEU A 93 19.84 4.54 1.93
C LEU A 93 18.62 4.49 1.00
N LYS A 94 18.04 5.65 0.70
CA LYS A 94 16.95 5.76 -0.27
C LYS A 94 17.38 5.23 -1.64
N ALA A 95 18.54 5.62 -2.11
CA ALA A 95 19.08 5.16 -3.40
C ALA A 95 19.28 3.65 -3.43
N ARG A 96 19.80 3.06 -2.35
CA ARG A 96 19.98 1.61 -2.23
C ARG A 96 18.65 0.87 -2.24
N THR A 97 17.64 1.42 -1.57
CA THR A 97 16.29 0.84 -1.54
C THR A 97 15.64 0.88 -2.91
N ILE A 98 15.78 1.98 -3.64
CA ILE A 98 15.30 2.08 -5.02
C ILE A 98 15.98 1.04 -5.92
N ASN A 99 17.29 0.87 -5.77
CA ASN A 99 18.03 -0.15 -6.53
C ASN A 99 17.58 -1.56 -6.19
N ARG A 100 17.27 -1.82 -4.92
CA ARG A 100 16.72 -3.10 -4.49
C ARG A 100 15.37 -3.36 -5.15
N ALA A 101 14.51 -2.35 -5.22
CA ALA A 101 13.21 -2.45 -5.89
C ALA A 101 13.38 -2.77 -7.37
N ARG A 102 14.31 -2.10 -8.05
CA ARG A 102 14.61 -2.37 -9.46
C ARG A 102 15.13 -3.78 -9.68
N THR A 103 16.03 -4.25 -8.82
CA THR A 103 16.57 -5.63 -8.87
C THR A 103 15.47 -6.65 -8.64
N PHE A 104 14.58 -6.41 -7.67
CA PHE A 104 13.43 -7.27 -7.42
C PHE A 104 12.53 -7.38 -8.65
N LEU A 105 12.19 -6.25 -9.26
CA LEU A 105 11.34 -6.23 -10.45
C LEU A 105 11.97 -6.99 -11.62
N LYS A 106 13.27 -6.80 -11.85
CA LYS A 106 14.00 -7.54 -12.90
C LYS A 106 14.03 -9.04 -12.64
N ARG A 107 14.27 -9.44 -11.39
CA ARG A 107 14.33 -10.86 -11.00
C ARG A 107 13.00 -11.58 -11.20
N HIS A 108 11.88 -10.86 -11.04
CA HIS A 108 10.53 -11.41 -11.18
C HIS A 108 9.84 -11.01 -12.47
N GLN A 109 10.58 -10.48 -13.42
CA GLN A 109 10.05 -10.09 -14.73
C GLN A 109 9.63 -11.34 -15.49
N THR A 110 8.40 -11.35 -15.99
CA THR A 110 7.94 -12.39 -16.92
C THR A 110 8.37 -12.04 -18.33
N ALA A 111 8.79 -13.05 -19.06
CA ALA A 111 9.27 -12.87 -20.43
C ALA A 111 8.16 -12.40 -21.39
#